data_fe889da2bc7be3f8f492917a6b41a16a
#
_entry.id   fe889da2bc7be3f8f492917a6b41a16a
#
_cell.length_a   1.000
_cell.length_b   1.000
_cell.length_c   1.000
_cell.angle_alpha   90.00
_cell.angle_beta   90.00
_cell.angle_gamma   90.00
#
_symmetry.space_group_name_H-M   'P 1'
#
loop_
_entity.id
_entity.type
_entity.pdbx_description
1 polymer ?
#
loop_
_entity_poly.entity_id
_entity_poly.type
_entity_poly.pdbx_seq_one_letter_code
_entity_poly.pdbx_strand_id
1 'polypeptide(L)'
;MYPKVSIGCVLPALLLTGGSVAAQHPAPPNADLAALAARRFPQPVRVGDLINRTVLQPLESRPVLGRVAQVIRLNNGKEEIVMRHGGFLGFGGRYIAVPIEAMALLGNELEVLDYTPEQLNTFPTYTGAGTAPLAADDVIRMGLARPSH
;
A
#
# COMPACT_ATOMS: atom_id res chain seq x y z
N MET A 1 -63.60 -31.79 19.98
CA MET A 1 -62.73 -31.87 18.77
C MET A 1 -62.04 -30.55 18.60
N TYR A 2 -60.83 -30.42 19.08
CA TYR A 2 -60.04 -29.18 18.97
C TYR A 2 -58.81 -29.46 18.07
N PRO A 3 -58.52 -28.66 17.05
CA PRO A 3 -57.29 -28.80 16.27
C PRO A 3 -56.12 -28.17 17.07
N LYS A 4 -55.10 -28.97 17.26
CA LYS A 4 -53.80 -28.50 17.78
C LYS A 4 -53.14 -27.56 16.75
N VAL A 5 -52.98 -26.31 17.15
CA VAL A 5 -52.13 -25.36 16.40
C VAL A 5 -50.69 -25.54 16.88
N SER A 6 -49.87 -26.11 16.01
CA SER A 6 -48.41 -26.14 16.21
C SER A 6 -47.82 -24.78 15.86
N ILE A 7 -47.35 -24.06 16.87
CA ILE A 7 -46.57 -22.84 16.70
C ILE A 7 -45.14 -23.29 16.40
N GLY A 8 -44.77 -23.21 15.13
CA GLY A 8 -43.38 -23.35 14.67
C GLY A 8 -42.56 -22.15 15.09
N CYS A 9 -41.62 -22.34 16.01
CA CYS A 9 -40.63 -21.33 16.37
C CYS A 9 -39.62 -21.23 15.24
N VAL A 10 -39.73 -20.18 14.40
CA VAL A 10 -38.70 -19.84 13.41
C VAL A 10 -37.69 -18.96 14.13
N LEU A 11 -36.52 -19.53 14.42
CA LEU A 11 -35.35 -18.80 14.87
C LEU A 11 -34.72 -18.06 13.65
N PRO A 12 -34.57 -16.74 13.68
CA PRO A 12 -33.76 -16.06 12.66
C PRO A 12 -32.29 -16.36 12.92
N ALA A 13 -31.67 -17.02 11.97
CA ALA A 13 -30.21 -17.16 11.91
C ALA A 13 -29.59 -15.79 11.72
N LEU A 14 -28.92 -15.29 12.75
CA LEU A 14 -28.11 -14.07 12.69
C LEU A 14 -26.85 -14.40 11.90
N LEU A 15 -26.84 -14.05 10.60
CA LEU A 15 -25.64 -14.05 9.77
C LEU A 15 -24.74 -12.90 10.26
N LEU A 16 -23.76 -13.23 11.08
CA LEU A 16 -22.60 -12.36 11.34
C LEU A 16 -21.78 -12.28 10.07
N THR A 17 -22.06 -11.29 9.23
CA THR A 17 -21.14 -10.89 8.17
C THR A 17 -19.95 -10.22 8.85
N GLY A 18 -18.89 -11.01 9.09
CA GLY A 18 -17.58 -10.50 9.47
C GLY A 18 -17.03 -9.64 8.33
N GLY A 19 -17.28 -8.35 8.39
CA GLY A 19 -16.65 -7.39 7.50
C GLY A 19 -15.15 -7.36 7.81
N SER A 20 -14.34 -7.91 6.91
CA SER A 20 -12.90 -7.65 6.91
C SER A 20 -12.71 -6.15 6.73
N VAL A 21 -12.31 -5.47 7.79
CA VAL A 21 -11.85 -4.09 7.72
C VAL A 21 -10.49 -4.14 7.04
N ALA A 22 -10.48 -4.10 5.71
CA ALA A 22 -9.27 -3.82 4.97
C ALA A 22 -8.82 -2.41 5.36
N ALA A 23 -7.55 -2.26 5.77
CA ALA A 23 -6.97 -0.96 6.05
C ALA A 23 -7.11 -0.09 4.78
N GLN A 24 -7.99 0.91 4.82
CA GLN A 24 -8.26 1.78 3.69
C GLN A 24 -7.21 2.90 3.70
N HIS A 25 -6.37 2.90 2.67
CA HIS A 25 -5.52 4.04 2.41
C HIS A 25 -6.38 5.25 2.02
N PRO A 26 -5.98 6.47 2.39
CA PRO A 26 -6.65 7.66 1.87
C PRO A 26 -6.65 7.60 0.34
N ALA A 27 -7.77 7.97 -0.26
CA ALA A 27 -7.86 7.99 -1.72
C ALA A 27 -6.83 8.98 -2.28
N PRO A 28 -6.05 8.60 -3.30
CA PRO A 28 -5.16 9.53 -3.97
C PRO A 28 -5.98 10.63 -4.65
N PRO A 29 -5.43 11.83 -4.80
CA PRO A 29 -6.12 12.94 -5.48
C PRO A 29 -6.47 12.61 -6.94
N ASN A 30 -5.79 11.63 -7.53
CA ASN A 30 -6.03 11.12 -8.87
C ASN A 30 -6.65 9.73 -8.78
N ALA A 31 -7.86 9.57 -9.28
CA ALA A 31 -8.73 8.43 -9.01
C ALA A 31 -8.26 7.06 -9.53
N ASP A 32 -7.31 7.00 -10.46
CA ASP A 32 -6.87 5.73 -11.08
C ASP A 32 -5.34 5.60 -11.07
N LEU A 33 -4.81 5.11 -9.94
CA LEU A 33 -3.39 4.83 -9.79
C LEU A 33 -2.87 3.83 -10.83
N ALA A 34 -3.66 2.83 -11.19
CA ALA A 34 -3.25 1.80 -12.15
C ALA A 34 -3.06 2.39 -13.55
N ALA A 35 -3.99 3.27 -14.00
CA ALA A 35 -3.86 3.95 -15.27
C ALA A 35 -2.68 4.93 -15.29
N LEU A 36 -2.41 5.62 -14.19
CA LEU A 36 -1.23 6.49 -14.06
C LEU A 36 0.07 5.69 -14.09
N ALA A 37 0.14 4.59 -13.35
CA ALA A 37 1.29 3.70 -13.33
C ALA A 37 1.59 3.10 -14.71
N ALA A 38 0.56 2.70 -15.47
CA ALA A 38 0.73 2.16 -16.82
C ALA A 38 1.40 3.16 -17.79
N ARG A 39 1.19 4.46 -17.60
CA ARG A 39 1.83 5.53 -18.42
C ARG A 39 3.28 5.80 -18.06
N ARG A 40 3.79 5.22 -16.97
CA ARG A 40 5.15 5.43 -16.47
C ARG A 40 6.16 4.40 -16.96
N PHE A 41 5.86 3.71 -18.06
CA PHE A 41 6.75 2.69 -18.64
C PHE A 41 7.17 1.63 -17.62
N PRO A 42 6.24 0.80 -17.11
CA PRO A 42 6.53 -0.15 -16.03
C PRO A 42 7.65 -1.12 -16.41
N GLN A 43 8.70 -1.17 -15.59
CA GLN A 43 9.86 -2.03 -15.74
C GLN A 43 9.83 -3.18 -14.73
N PRO A 44 10.33 -4.37 -15.10
CA PRO A 44 10.53 -5.45 -14.15
C PRO A 44 11.67 -5.08 -13.19
N VAL A 45 11.43 -5.25 -11.89
CA VAL A 45 12.41 -4.96 -10.83
C VAL A 45 12.37 -6.08 -9.81
N ARG A 46 13.54 -6.55 -9.37
CA ARG A 46 13.62 -7.52 -8.27
C ARG A 46 13.32 -6.84 -6.95
N VAL A 47 12.57 -7.52 -6.10
CA VAL A 47 12.23 -7.04 -4.75
C VAL A 47 13.50 -6.74 -3.94
N GLY A 48 14.50 -7.62 -4.01
CA GLY A 48 15.77 -7.44 -3.31
C GLY A 48 16.51 -6.14 -3.69
N ASP A 49 16.36 -5.69 -4.94
CA ASP A 49 16.99 -4.46 -5.41
C ASP A 49 16.29 -3.20 -4.87
N LEU A 50 15.08 -3.33 -4.32
CA LEU A 50 14.33 -2.21 -3.75
C LEU A 50 14.60 -2.01 -2.27
N ILE A 51 14.99 -3.07 -1.56
CA ILE A 51 15.20 -3.02 -0.11
C ILE A 51 16.28 -1.99 0.24
N ASN A 52 16.03 -1.21 1.29
CA ASN A 52 16.88 -0.10 1.76
C ASN A 52 17.02 1.10 0.82
N ARG A 53 16.38 1.12 -0.35
CA ARG A 53 16.38 2.32 -1.20
C ARG A 53 15.70 3.49 -0.49
N THR A 54 16.23 4.66 -0.73
CA THR A 54 15.65 5.93 -0.27
C THR A 54 14.38 6.23 -1.04
N VAL A 55 13.37 6.68 -0.34
CA VAL A 55 12.09 7.14 -0.91
C VAL A 55 12.03 8.65 -0.79
N LEU A 56 11.80 9.33 -1.92
CA LEU A 56 11.83 10.77 -2.06
C LEU A 56 10.44 11.33 -2.38
N GLN A 57 10.26 12.60 -2.10
CA GLN A 57 9.16 13.39 -2.63
C GLN A 57 9.58 14.02 -3.98
N PRO A 58 8.67 14.12 -4.98
CA PRO A 58 8.98 14.67 -6.30
C PRO A 58 8.98 16.21 -6.29
N LEU A 59 9.87 16.79 -5.50
CA LEU A 59 10.14 18.23 -5.44
C LEU A 59 11.58 18.51 -5.82
N GLU A 60 11.90 19.73 -6.23
CA GLU A 60 13.28 20.11 -6.57
C GLU A 60 14.28 19.80 -5.45
N SER A 61 13.89 20.03 -4.20
CA SER A 61 14.71 19.70 -3.01
C SER A 61 14.78 18.23 -2.68
N ARG A 62 13.93 17.38 -3.31
CA ARG A 62 13.82 15.93 -3.12
C ARG A 62 13.91 15.50 -1.65
N PRO A 63 13.03 15.98 -0.78
CA PRO A 63 13.09 15.60 0.62
C PRO A 63 12.89 14.11 0.79
N VAL A 64 13.65 13.52 1.70
CA VAL A 64 13.57 12.09 2.03
C VAL A 64 12.29 11.83 2.84
N LEU A 65 11.43 10.96 2.32
CA LEU A 65 10.22 10.51 3.00
C LEU A 65 10.48 9.28 3.88
N GLY A 66 11.46 8.45 3.50
CA GLY A 66 11.76 7.24 4.23
C GLY A 66 12.69 6.29 3.48
N ARG A 67 12.72 5.03 3.93
CA ARG A 67 13.45 3.94 3.28
C ARG A 67 12.57 2.70 3.15
N VAL A 68 12.75 1.97 2.06
CA VAL A 68 12.07 0.70 1.82
C VAL A 68 12.51 -0.34 2.85
N ALA A 69 11.55 -0.91 3.56
CA ALA A 69 11.79 -1.99 4.50
C ALA A 69 11.47 -3.36 3.88
N GLN A 70 10.35 -3.47 3.16
CA GLN A 70 9.95 -4.69 2.48
C GLN A 70 8.92 -4.38 1.39
N VAL A 71 8.68 -5.35 0.51
CA VAL A 71 7.57 -5.35 -0.45
C VAL A 71 6.60 -6.44 -0.05
N ILE A 72 5.32 -6.15 -0.10
CA ILE A 72 4.25 -7.05 0.33
C ILE A 72 3.21 -7.21 -0.77
N ARG A 73 2.49 -8.34 -0.71
CA ARG A 73 1.29 -8.58 -1.51
C ARG A 73 0.08 -8.69 -0.59
N LEU A 74 -0.96 -7.96 -0.93
CA LEU A 74 -2.26 -8.02 -0.26
C LEU A 74 -3.04 -9.26 -0.70
N ASN A 75 -4.06 -9.65 0.08
CA ASN A 75 -4.93 -10.77 -0.25
C ASN A 75 -5.68 -10.60 -1.59
N ASN A 76 -5.86 -9.37 -2.06
CA ASN A 76 -6.46 -9.05 -3.36
C ASN A 76 -5.45 -9.08 -4.53
N GLY A 77 -4.19 -9.47 -4.28
CA GLY A 77 -3.12 -9.54 -5.27
C GLY A 77 -2.40 -8.22 -5.55
N LYS A 78 -2.83 -7.10 -4.99
CA LYS A 78 -2.11 -5.82 -5.11
C LYS A 78 -0.82 -5.85 -4.32
N GLU A 79 0.16 -5.10 -4.79
CA GLU A 79 1.48 -5.01 -4.19
C GLU A 79 1.72 -3.62 -3.59
N GLU A 80 2.38 -3.58 -2.45
CA GLU A 80 2.68 -2.35 -1.73
C GLU A 80 4.12 -2.38 -1.22
N ILE A 81 4.71 -1.20 -1.11
CA ILE A 81 6.01 -1.01 -0.49
C ILE A 81 5.80 -0.56 0.96
N VAL A 82 6.30 -1.35 1.89
CA VAL A 82 6.40 -0.94 3.29
C VAL A 82 7.65 -0.11 3.45
N MET A 83 7.48 1.12 3.88
CA MET A 83 8.59 2.02 4.14
C MET A 83 8.53 2.57 5.56
N ARG A 84 9.69 2.87 6.13
CA ARG A 84 9.79 3.63 7.37
C ARG A 84 9.61 5.10 7.05
N HIS A 85 8.51 5.67 7.54
CA HIS A 85 8.12 7.06 7.28
C HIS A 85 8.19 7.90 8.55
N GLY A 86 8.68 9.14 8.41
CA GLY A 86 8.82 10.06 9.53
C GLY A 86 9.98 9.72 10.47
N GLY A 87 9.99 10.35 11.62
CA GLY A 87 11.07 10.25 12.60
C GLY A 87 12.14 11.34 12.43
N PHE A 88 12.90 11.55 13.50
CA PHE A 88 14.00 12.52 13.53
C PHE A 88 15.32 11.77 13.79
N LEU A 89 16.35 12.00 12.98
CA LEU A 89 17.66 11.34 13.07
C LEU A 89 17.57 9.81 13.12
N GLY A 90 16.61 9.20 12.44
CA GLY A 90 16.41 7.75 12.44
C GLY A 90 15.61 7.20 13.62
N PHE A 91 15.12 8.05 14.53
CA PHE A 91 14.30 7.66 15.68
C PHE A 91 12.83 8.07 15.47
N GLY A 92 11.91 7.28 16.03
CA GLY A 92 10.49 7.64 16.12
C GLY A 92 9.66 7.49 14.85
N GLY A 93 10.21 7.03 13.73
CA GLY A 93 9.44 6.75 12.53
C GLY A 93 8.53 5.54 12.68
N ARG A 94 7.47 5.46 11.86
CA ARG A 94 6.55 4.33 11.79
C ARG A 94 6.60 3.68 10.41
N TYR A 95 6.20 2.43 10.32
CA TYR A 95 6.05 1.76 9.04
C TYR A 95 4.68 2.06 8.44
N ILE A 96 4.66 2.43 7.17
CA ILE A 96 3.45 2.57 6.36
C ILE A 96 3.60 1.74 5.09
N ALA A 97 2.50 1.27 4.53
CA ALA A 97 2.48 0.58 3.26
C ALA A 97 1.91 1.51 2.19
N VAL A 98 2.60 1.65 1.06
CA VAL A 98 2.24 2.54 -0.04
C VAL A 98 2.06 1.72 -1.31
N PRO A 99 0.94 1.86 -2.05
CA PRO A 99 0.73 1.15 -3.31
C PRO A 99 1.88 1.40 -4.29
N ILE A 100 2.37 0.35 -4.95
CA ILE A 100 3.47 0.49 -5.92
C ILE A 100 3.07 1.36 -7.11
N GLU A 101 1.79 1.40 -7.45
CA GLU A 101 1.24 2.23 -8.51
C GLU A 101 1.40 3.73 -8.24
N ALA A 102 1.50 4.12 -6.97
CA ALA A 102 1.74 5.52 -6.57
C ALA A 102 3.23 5.90 -6.56
N MET A 103 4.11 4.95 -6.87
CA MET A 103 5.55 5.13 -6.80
C MET A 103 6.22 4.91 -8.16
N ALA A 104 7.43 5.45 -8.30
CA ALA A 104 8.24 5.24 -9.49
C ALA A 104 9.73 5.18 -9.14
N LEU A 105 10.49 4.51 -10.02
CA LEU A 105 11.96 4.44 -9.94
C LEU A 105 12.59 5.74 -10.44
N LEU A 106 13.53 6.27 -9.68
CA LEU A 106 14.40 7.37 -10.07
C LEU A 106 15.86 6.95 -9.86
N GLY A 107 16.46 6.32 -10.87
CA GLY A 107 17.77 5.71 -10.73
C GLY A 107 17.80 4.65 -9.61
N ASN A 108 18.60 4.89 -8.57
CA ASN A 108 18.71 4.02 -7.39
C ASN A 108 17.74 4.37 -6.25
N GLU A 109 16.88 5.35 -6.47
CA GLU A 109 15.91 5.84 -5.50
C GLU A 109 14.49 5.57 -5.98
N LEU A 110 13.53 5.85 -5.12
CA LEU A 110 12.09 5.80 -5.42
C LEU A 110 11.49 7.17 -5.17
N GLU A 111 10.46 7.52 -5.94
CA GLU A 111 9.63 8.70 -5.69
C GLU A 111 8.19 8.28 -5.44
N VAL A 112 7.53 8.93 -4.48
CA VAL A 112 6.08 8.83 -4.27
C VAL A 112 5.42 9.95 -5.07
N LEU A 113 4.74 9.61 -6.16
CA LEU A 113 4.22 10.59 -7.12
C LEU A 113 2.79 11.03 -6.84
N ASP A 114 1.96 10.15 -6.27
CA ASP A 114 0.51 10.36 -6.20
C ASP A 114 0.00 10.61 -4.77
N TYR A 115 0.89 10.75 -3.79
CA TYR A 115 0.54 11.14 -2.43
C TYR A 115 1.43 12.28 -1.94
N THR A 116 0.82 13.24 -1.26
CA THR A 116 1.56 14.30 -0.56
C THR A 116 2.09 13.78 0.79
N PRO A 117 3.11 14.43 1.39
CA PRO A 117 3.58 14.07 2.73
C PRO A 117 2.47 14.11 3.78
N GLU A 118 1.55 15.07 3.69
CA GLU A 118 0.40 15.20 4.59
C GLU A 118 -0.52 13.99 4.47
N GLN A 119 -0.78 13.51 3.25
CA GLN A 119 -1.56 12.30 3.01
C GLN A 119 -0.83 11.07 3.57
N LEU A 120 0.49 10.94 3.35
CA LEU A 120 1.28 9.84 3.90
C LEU A 120 1.27 9.83 5.44
N ASN A 121 1.18 11.00 6.07
CA ASN A 121 1.03 11.10 7.52
C ASN A 121 -0.30 10.52 8.03
N THR A 122 -1.33 10.44 7.19
CA THR A 122 -2.63 9.86 7.55
C THR A 122 -2.72 8.35 7.29
N PHE A 123 -1.73 7.75 6.62
CA PHE A 123 -1.71 6.32 6.37
C PHE A 123 -1.69 5.53 7.70
N PRO A 124 -2.36 4.39 7.79
CA PRO A 124 -2.30 3.55 8.98
C PRO A 124 -0.89 3.00 9.18
N THR A 125 -0.52 2.76 10.44
CA THR A 125 0.71 2.03 10.75
C THR A 125 0.59 0.60 10.24
N TYR A 126 1.57 0.14 9.48
CA TYR A 126 1.63 -1.22 8.96
C TYR A 126 1.81 -2.23 10.10
N THR A 127 0.95 -3.24 10.14
CA THR A 127 0.95 -4.29 11.18
C THR A 127 1.24 -5.69 10.64
N GLY A 128 1.30 -5.85 9.31
CA GLY A 128 1.46 -7.15 8.66
C GLY A 128 0.16 -7.93 8.45
N ALA A 129 -0.95 -7.49 9.03
CA ALA A 129 -2.22 -8.21 8.93
C ALA A 129 -2.75 -8.23 7.47
N GLY A 130 -3.17 -9.42 7.00
CA GLY A 130 -3.75 -9.59 5.65
C GLY A 130 -2.76 -9.39 4.50
N THR A 131 -1.46 -9.52 4.76
CA THR A 131 -0.40 -9.33 3.77
C THR A 131 0.61 -10.48 3.81
N ALA A 132 1.30 -10.71 2.67
CA ALA A 132 2.41 -11.64 2.58
C ALA A 132 3.65 -10.89 2.06
N PRO A 133 4.83 -11.00 2.73
CA PRO A 133 6.06 -10.43 2.21
C PRO A 133 6.48 -11.17 0.93
N LEU A 134 6.98 -10.42 -0.04
CA LEU A 134 7.59 -10.97 -1.26
C LEU A 134 9.05 -11.32 -0.99
N ALA A 135 9.52 -12.39 -1.64
CA ALA A 135 10.90 -12.82 -1.57
C ALA A 135 11.82 -11.88 -2.37
N ALA A 136 13.11 -11.85 -2.05
CA ALA A 136 14.07 -10.96 -2.70
C ALA A 136 14.25 -11.23 -4.21
N ASP A 137 14.00 -12.46 -4.64
CA ASP A 137 14.08 -12.89 -6.03
C ASP A 137 12.75 -12.73 -6.81
N ASP A 138 11.66 -12.40 -6.11
CA ASP A 138 10.41 -12.03 -6.76
C ASP A 138 10.60 -10.79 -7.64
N VAL A 139 9.84 -10.73 -8.72
CA VAL A 139 9.87 -9.62 -9.68
C VAL A 139 8.53 -8.91 -9.69
N ILE A 140 8.55 -7.61 -9.46
CA ILE A 140 7.38 -6.72 -9.56
C ILE A 140 7.57 -5.73 -10.72
N ARG A 141 6.51 -5.02 -11.09
CA ARG A 141 6.57 -4.00 -12.14
C ARG A 141 6.41 -2.61 -11.54
N MET A 142 7.41 -1.76 -11.74
CA MET A 142 7.38 -0.37 -11.27
C MET A 142 7.57 0.61 -12.42
N GLY A 143 6.83 1.72 -12.37
CA GLY A 143 6.98 2.82 -13.30
C GLY A 143 8.33 3.53 -13.14
N LEU A 144 8.75 4.26 -14.19
CA LEU A 144 9.91 5.15 -14.16
C LEU A 144 9.45 6.58 -13.84
N ALA A 145 10.14 7.24 -12.92
CA ALA A 145 10.00 8.67 -12.71
C ALA A 145 10.71 9.42 -13.88
N ARG A 146 10.14 10.55 -14.28
CA ARG A 146 10.80 11.46 -15.21
C ARG A 146 11.70 12.39 -14.39
N PRO A 147 13.00 12.53 -14.75
CA PRO A 147 13.80 13.56 -14.13
C PRO A 147 13.15 14.92 -14.36
N SER A 148 12.91 15.68 -13.30
CA SER A 148 12.55 17.10 -13.42
C SER A 148 13.79 17.86 -13.90
N HIS A 149 13.70 18.48 -15.05
CA HIS A 149 14.72 19.38 -15.58
C HIS A 149 14.46 20.80 -15.09
#